data_bf5cf35305eb844ff31f10ceb4b84734
#
_entry.id   bf5cf35305eb844ff31f10ceb4b84734
#
_cell.length_a   1.000
_cell.length_b   1.000
_cell.length_c   1.000
_cell.angle_alpha   90.00
_cell.angle_beta   90.00
_cell.angle_gamma   90.00
#
_symmetry.space_group_name_H-M   'P 1'
#
loop_
_entity.id
_entity.type
_entity.pdbx_description
1 polymer ?
#
loop_
_entity_poly.entity_id
_entity_poly.type
_entity_poly.pdbx_seq_one_letter_code
_entity_poly.pdbx_strand_id
1 'polypeptide(L)'
;MNIQNIEKKEKNMATFEVKVPADVFDNAVNEVYKKNRNHLYVAGFRKGKAPRAVIEGMYGKEVFYPDAIEALAQDAFEAGRADCGFECVGAPSLIDQKVTEDKELIYTFEVGMYPEVQLGQYKGLEVPQNHEAFDESKVDEEMHNVQKRNARLLDVEREAQLGDHVTIDFAGFIDGEQFDGGTAEDYDLELGSNTFVPGFEEQIVGMKAGDERDVVVTFPENYVEALAGKEATFKVTVKSVKEPELPALDDELAKDISDYETIAEYRDHVREDLEKEFTEQQESDYATRLMKAAVDNMTVEIPEPMILDKLDEQLRNYISTMGISPELTREQVLASMGLDEKTFQEIMRPQAVFELQTDLLLDAIVKAENIELDEGELDETYNKMAEEYKMEVDKIKQYVDEKIIVLDMKRRKAAQLIRDTAVDKEPEAKEEAAE
;
A
#
# COMPACT_ATOMS: atom_id res chain seq x y z
N MET A 1 10.62 -13.99 -34.88
CA MET A 1 11.31 -12.76 -34.49
C MET A 1 12.68 -13.18 -33.96
N ASN A 2 13.71 -12.38 -34.15
CA ASN A 2 15.08 -12.74 -33.75
C ASN A 2 15.67 -11.66 -32.87
N ILE A 3 16.30 -12.07 -31.79
CA ILE A 3 17.03 -11.15 -30.90
C ILE A 3 18.43 -10.90 -31.44
N GLN A 4 18.91 -9.68 -31.28
CA GLN A 4 20.27 -9.25 -31.61
C GLN A 4 20.73 -8.12 -30.69
N ASN A 5 22.03 -7.80 -30.70
CA ASN A 5 22.62 -6.66 -30.02
C ASN A 5 22.25 -6.59 -28.52
N ILE A 6 22.48 -7.71 -27.79
CA ILE A 6 22.29 -7.73 -26.34
C ILE A 6 23.45 -7.01 -25.68
N GLU A 7 23.17 -5.95 -24.93
CA GLU A 7 24.14 -5.16 -24.19
C GLU A 7 23.74 -5.05 -22.72
N LYS A 8 24.59 -5.53 -21.81
CA LYS A 8 24.40 -5.36 -20.37
C LYS A 8 24.97 -4.02 -19.95
N LYS A 9 24.18 -3.27 -19.17
CA LYS A 9 24.51 -1.95 -18.65
C LYS A 9 24.73 -1.99 -17.12
N GLU A 10 25.19 -0.89 -16.57
CA GLU A 10 25.26 -0.72 -15.12
C GLU A 10 23.87 -0.80 -14.44
N LYS A 11 23.87 -1.01 -13.14
CA LYS A 11 22.67 -1.11 -12.30
C LYS A 11 21.70 -2.21 -12.71
N ASN A 12 22.25 -3.34 -13.12
CA ASN A 12 21.47 -4.51 -13.59
C ASN A 12 20.43 -4.18 -14.67
N MET A 13 20.79 -3.26 -15.56
CA MET A 13 20.02 -2.95 -16.75
C MET A 13 20.60 -3.65 -17.96
N ALA A 14 19.77 -3.94 -18.96
CA ALA A 14 20.20 -4.46 -20.25
C ALA A 14 19.36 -3.85 -21.36
N THR A 15 19.97 -3.77 -22.56
CA THR A 15 19.24 -3.49 -23.79
C THR A 15 19.39 -4.65 -24.73
N PHE A 16 18.35 -4.90 -25.51
CA PHE A 16 18.41 -5.83 -26.62
C PHE A 16 17.52 -5.37 -27.78
N GLU A 17 17.88 -5.77 -28.96
CA GLU A 17 17.09 -5.49 -30.16
C GLU A 17 16.32 -6.73 -30.58
N VAL A 18 15.07 -6.53 -31.01
CA VAL A 18 14.25 -7.56 -31.60
C VAL A 18 13.92 -7.19 -33.03
N LYS A 19 14.37 -8.03 -33.95
CA LYS A 19 14.12 -7.89 -35.37
C LYS A 19 12.87 -8.67 -35.78
N VAL A 20 11.86 -7.95 -36.23
CA VAL A 20 10.61 -8.48 -36.78
C VAL A 20 10.74 -8.59 -38.29
N PRO A 21 10.57 -9.79 -38.89
CA PRO A 21 10.65 -9.98 -40.32
C PRO A 21 9.60 -9.14 -41.08
N ALA A 22 9.96 -8.77 -42.32
CA ALA A 22 9.13 -7.91 -43.18
C ALA A 22 7.73 -8.47 -43.46
N ASP A 23 7.60 -9.79 -43.57
CA ASP A 23 6.32 -10.46 -43.80
C ASP A 23 5.41 -10.38 -42.57
N VAL A 24 5.97 -10.50 -41.35
CA VAL A 24 5.23 -10.34 -40.09
C VAL A 24 4.77 -8.90 -39.92
N PHE A 25 5.65 -7.94 -40.20
CA PHE A 25 5.31 -6.52 -40.14
C PHE A 25 4.26 -6.14 -41.17
N ASP A 26 4.37 -6.60 -42.45
CA ASP A 26 3.38 -6.32 -43.49
C ASP A 26 2.00 -6.93 -43.18
N ASN A 27 1.98 -8.10 -42.53
CA ASN A 27 0.74 -8.69 -42.03
C ASN A 27 0.08 -7.81 -40.94
N ALA A 28 0.84 -7.31 -39.98
CA ALA A 28 0.31 -6.40 -38.95
C ALA A 28 -0.22 -5.10 -39.57
N VAL A 29 0.53 -4.51 -40.51
CA VAL A 29 0.06 -3.32 -41.26
C VAL A 29 -1.25 -3.62 -42.01
N ASN A 30 -1.39 -4.84 -42.56
CA ASN A 30 -2.62 -5.24 -43.26
C ASN A 30 -3.81 -5.42 -42.29
N GLU A 31 -3.58 -5.93 -41.09
CA GLU A 31 -4.63 -6.01 -40.04
C GLU A 31 -5.06 -4.63 -39.60
N VAL A 32 -4.11 -3.71 -39.36
CA VAL A 32 -4.41 -2.32 -39.04
C VAL A 32 -5.20 -1.63 -40.14
N TYR A 33 -4.80 -1.82 -41.41
CA TYR A 33 -5.58 -1.35 -42.54
C TYR A 33 -7.04 -1.87 -42.50
N LYS A 34 -7.26 -3.16 -42.24
CA LYS A 34 -8.61 -3.75 -42.16
C LYS A 34 -9.44 -3.11 -41.04
N LYS A 35 -8.84 -2.81 -39.90
CA LYS A 35 -9.50 -2.14 -38.78
C LYS A 35 -9.84 -0.68 -39.11
N ASN A 36 -8.87 0.07 -39.68
CA ASN A 36 -8.96 1.53 -39.81
C ASN A 36 -9.55 2.01 -41.13
N ARG A 37 -9.64 1.18 -42.19
CA ARG A 37 -10.16 1.57 -43.52
C ARG A 37 -11.56 2.21 -43.50
N ASN A 38 -12.37 1.93 -42.47
CA ASN A 38 -13.70 2.51 -42.34
C ASN A 38 -13.69 3.94 -41.79
N HIS A 39 -12.55 4.38 -41.25
CA HIS A 39 -12.37 5.72 -40.69
C HIS A 39 -11.70 6.70 -41.68
N LEU A 40 -11.08 6.17 -42.73
CA LEU A 40 -10.39 6.96 -43.73
C LEU A 40 -11.27 7.33 -44.90
N TYR A 41 -11.24 8.60 -45.32
CA TYR A 41 -11.96 9.08 -46.47
C TYR A 41 -11.06 9.03 -47.71
N VAL A 42 -11.53 8.37 -48.79
CA VAL A 42 -10.80 8.28 -50.07
C VAL A 42 -11.75 8.68 -51.18
N ALA A 43 -11.42 9.77 -51.88
CA ALA A 43 -12.20 10.27 -52.99
C ALA A 43 -12.35 9.17 -54.10
N GLY A 44 -13.58 8.97 -54.59
CA GLY A 44 -13.87 7.95 -55.60
C GLY A 44 -14.15 6.53 -55.04
N PHE A 45 -14.02 6.29 -53.75
CA PHE A 45 -14.34 5.02 -53.12
C PHE A 45 -15.44 5.13 -52.07
N ARG A 46 -16.30 4.12 -52.01
CA ARG A 46 -17.24 4.00 -50.89
C ARG A 46 -16.47 3.77 -49.61
N LYS A 47 -16.95 4.34 -48.50
CA LYS A 47 -16.35 4.22 -47.16
C LYS A 47 -15.98 2.75 -46.85
N GLY A 48 -14.72 2.51 -46.46
CA GLY A 48 -14.18 1.20 -46.13
C GLY A 48 -13.93 0.24 -47.32
N LYS A 49 -14.03 0.71 -48.61
CA LYS A 49 -13.83 -0.08 -49.79
C LYS A 49 -12.58 0.30 -50.61
N ALA A 50 -11.86 1.33 -50.20
CA ALA A 50 -10.59 1.72 -50.82
C ALA A 50 -9.51 0.63 -50.55
N PRO A 51 -8.79 0.13 -51.59
CA PRO A 51 -7.67 -0.78 -51.37
C PRO A 51 -6.53 -0.12 -50.58
N ARG A 52 -5.76 -0.92 -49.85
CA ARG A 52 -4.60 -0.45 -49.05
C ARG A 52 -3.66 0.44 -49.84
N ALA A 53 -3.26 -0.02 -51.06
CA ALA A 53 -2.35 0.72 -51.93
C ALA A 53 -2.85 2.12 -52.34
N VAL A 54 -4.18 2.33 -52.42
CA VAL A 54 -4.75 3.63 -52.76
C VAL A 54 -4.70 4.56 -51.54
N ILE A 55 -4.94 4.05 -50.33
CA ILE A 55 -4.84 4.79 -49.10
C ILE A 55 -3.37 5.19 -48.85
N GLU A 56 -2.45 4.25 -48.97
CA GLU A 56 -1.00 4.50 -48.86
C GLU A 56 -0.49 5.52 -49.89
N GLY A 57 -1.09 5.52 -51.11
CA GLY A 57 -0.77 6.51 -52.12
C GLY A 57 -1.23 7.93 -51.79
N MET A 58 -2.34 8.07 -51.06
CA MET A 58 -2.91 9.38 -50.66
C MET A 58 -2.34 9.92 -49.36
N TYR A 59 -2.20 9.06 -48.35
CA TYR A 59 -1.84 9.44 -46.98
C TYR A 59 -0.36 9.14 -46.65
N GLY A 60 0.39 8.51 -47.56
CA GLY A 60 1.76 8.05 -47.36
C GLY A 60 1.84 6.56 -47.05
N LYS A 61 2.98 5.93 -47.44
CA LYS A 61 3.21 4.49 -47.23
C LYS A 61 3.22 4.05 -45.78
N GLU A 62 3.50 5.01 -44.88
CA GLU A 62 3.68 4.77 -43.45
C GLU A 62 2.42 5.04 -42.61
N VAL A 63 1.28 5.35 -43.27
CA VAL A 63 0.05 5.76 -42.59
C VAL A 63 -0.46 4.74 -41.56
N PHE A 64 -0.15 3.46 -41.72
CA PHE A 64 -0.55 2.37 -40.81
C PHE A 64 0.60 1.86 -39.93
N TYR A 65 1.81 2.40 -40.10
CA TYR A 65 2.98 1.94 -39.35
C TYR A 65 2.87 2.17 -37.85
N PRO A 66 2.48 3.35 -37.36
CA PRO A 66 2.39 3.58 -35.91
C PRO A 66 1.55 2.54 -35.17
N ASP A 67 0.33 2.31 -35.65
CA ASP A 67 -0.59 1.34 -35.03
C ASP A 67 -0.08 -0.12 -35.18
N ALA A 68 0.61 -0.45 -36.29
CA ALA A 68 1.18 -1.78 -36.52
C ALA A 68 2.41 -2.03 -35.64
N ILE A 69 3.21 -1.01 -35.40
CA ILE A 69 4.34 -1.03 -34.50
C ILE A 69 3.84 -1.23 -33.06
N GLU A 70 2.86 -0.46 -32.63
CA GLU A 70 2.27 -0.61 -31.31
C GLU A 70 1.70 -2.02 -31.09
N ALA A 71 0.96 -2.53 -32.07
CA ALA A 71 0.34 -3.87 -32.01
C ALA A 71 1.36 -5.03 -31.92
N LEU A 72 2.57 -4.86 -32.43
CA LEU A 72 3.61 -5.89 -32.42
C LEU A 72 4.59 -5.77 -31.25
N ALA A 73 4.58 -4.67 -30.51
CA ALA A 73 5.60 -4.39 -29.49
C ALA A 73 5.62 -5.45 -28.39
N GLN A 74 4.47 -5.89 -27.90
CA GLN A 74 4.39 -6.91 -26.87
C GLN A 74 4.88 -8.27 -27.35
N ASP A 75 4.44 -8.72 -28.53
CA ASP A 75 4.87 -10.00 -29.10
C ASP A 75 6.39 -10.01 -29.39
N ALA A 76 6.93 -8.86 -29.80
CA ALA A 76 8.36 -8.68 -30.02
C ALA A 76 9.13 -8.75 -28.69
N PHE A 77 8.64 -8.09 -27.65
CA PHE A 77 9.24 -8.16 -26.33
C PHE A 77 9.26 -9.58 -25.77
N GLU A 78 8.13 -10.30 -25.83
CA GLU A 78 8.05 -11.69 -25.34
C GLU A 78 9.00 -12.63 -26.09
N ALA A 79 9.13 -12.45 -27.41
CA ALA A 79 10.10 -13.21 -28.20
C ALA A 79 11.56 -12.87 -27.77
N GLY A 80 11.85 -11.61 -27.52
CA GLY A 80 13.17 -11.19 -27.03
C GLY A 80 13.47 -11.69 -25.62
N ARG A 81 12.50 -11.61 -24.73
CA ARG A 81 12.59 -12.09 -23.34
C ARG A 81 12.90 -13.60 -23.27
N ALA A 82 12.30 -14.40 -24.17
CA ALA A 82 12.54 -15.83 -24.21
C ALA A 82 13.99 -16.21 -24.59
N ASP A 83 14.64 -15.39 -25.42
CA ASP A 83 15.95 -15.68 -26.00
C ASP A 83 17.11 -14.81 -25.44
N CYS A 84 16.84 -13.84 -24.52
CA CYS A 84 17.88 -12.93 -24.03
C CYS A 84 18.96 -13.59 -23.15
N GLY A 85 18.70 -14.79 -22.61
CA GLY A 85 19.65 -15.54 -21.81
C GLY A 85 19.84 -15.06 -20.37
N PHE A 86 18.94 -14.17 -19.87
CA PHE A 86 18.84 -13.74 -18.49
C PHE A 86 17.37 -13.53 -18.11
N GLU A 87 17.09 -13.49 -16.83
CA GLU A 87 15.75 -13.23 -16.32
C GLU A 87 15.46 -11.73 -16.33
N CYS A 88 14.44 -11.32 -17.12
CA CYS A 88 13.97 -9.94 -17.19
C CYS A 88 13.02 -9.65 -16.02
N VAL A 89 13.22 -8.51 -15.36
CA VAL A 89 12.38 -8.00 -14.26
C VAL A 89 11.92 -6.59 -14.53
N GLY A 90 10.76 -6.27 -14.01
CA GLY A 90 10.13 -4.98 -14.21
C GLY A 90 9.51 -4.77 -15.58
N ALA A 91 8.78 -3.69 -15.74
CA ALA A 91 8.20 -3.34 -17.03
C ALA A 91 9.29 -2.93 -18.03
N PRO A 92 9.23 -3.44 -19.30
CA PRO A 92 10.19 -3.06 -20.33
C PRO A 92 9.96 -1.61 -20.79
N SER A 93 11.05 -0.90 -21.09
CA SER A 93 10.99 0.39 -21.77
C SER A 93 11.34 0.22 -23.23
N LEU A 94 10.48 0.71 -24.12
CA LEU A 94 10.79 0.78 -25.57
C LEU A 94 11.60 2.05 -25.81
N ILE A 95 12.92 1.91 -26.07
CA ILE A 95 13.83 3.05 -26.27
C ILE A 95 13.77 3.54 -27.70
N ASP A 96 13.75 2.63 -28.67
CA ASP A 96 13.79 2.98 -30.10
C ASP A 96 13.00 1.96 -30.91
N GLN A 97 12.50 2.42 -32.05
CA GLN A 97 11.81 1.62 -33.04
C GLN A 97 12.15 2.11 -34.43
N LYS A 98 12.61 1.22 -35.30
CA LYS A 98 13.10 1.58 -36.64
C LYS A 98 12.61 0.60 -37.69
N VAL A 99 12.01 1.14 -38.74
CA VAL A 99 11.70 0.34 -39.96
C VAL A 99 12.87 0.48 -40.96
N THR A 100 13.44 -0.63 -41.37
CA THR A 100 14.57 -0.65 -42.31
C THR A 100 14.11 -0.48 -43.78
N GLU A 101 15.05 -0.26 -44.70
CA GLU A 101 14.76 -0.19 -46.12
C GLU A 101 14.13 -1.48 -46.65
N ASP A 102 14.49 -2.61 -46.06
CA ASP A 102 13.97 -3.96 -46.39
C ASP A 102 12.59 -4.21 -45.72
N LYS A 103 11.98 -3.20 -45.11
CA LYS A 103 10.69 -3.25 -44.35
C LYS A 103 10.71 -4.19 -43.15
N GLU A 104 11.86 -4.46 -42.60
CA GLU A 104 11.95 -5.13 -41.31
C GLU A 104 11.79 -4.10 -40.17
N LEU A 105 11.14 -4.49 -39.12
CA LEU A 105 10.98 -3.62 -37.96
C LEU A 105 11.95 -4.07 -36.86
N ILE A 106 12.70 -3.12 -36.32
CA ILE A 106 13.63 -3.35 -35.21
C ILE A 106 13.11 -2.56 -34.00
N TYR A 107 12.89 -3.24 -32.90
CA TYR A 107 12.65 -2.64 -31.60
C TYR A 107 13.89 -2.70 -30.75
N THR A 108 14.16 -1.67 -29.99
CA THR A 108 15.19 -1.65 -28.95
C THR A 108 14.50 -1.53 -27.60
N PHE A 109 14.57 -2.59 -26.82
CA PHE A 109 14.02 -2.63 -25.46
C PHE A 109 15.12 -2.42 -24.43
N GLU A 110 14.82 -1.70 -23.37
CA GLU A 110 15.59 -1.65 -22.12
C GLU A 110 14.82 -2.33 -21.01
N VAL A 111 15.50 -3.19 -20.27
CA VAL A 111 14.90 -4.04 -19.24
C VAL A 111 15.79 -4.10 -18.01
N GLY A 112 15.19 -4.37 -16.86
CA GLY A 112 15.92 -4.80 -15.69
C GLY A 112 16.30 -6.28 -15.81
N MET A 113 17.48 -6.64 -15.32
CA MET A 113 17.89 -8.03 -15.10
C MET A 113 17.67 -8.39 -13.64
N TYR A 114 17.23 -9.63 -13.36
CA TYR A 114 17.17 -10.12 -11.99
C TYR A 114 18.55 -9.99 -11.32
N PRO A 115 18.64 -9.27 -10.17
CA PRO A 115 19.92 -8.93 -9.60
C PRO A 115 20.58 -10.12 -8.91
N GLU A 116 21.91 -10.19 -8.97
CA GLU A 116 22.69 -11.13 -8.18
C GLU A 116 22.89 -10.56 -6.78
N VAL A 117 22.55 -11.38 -5.77
CA VAL A 117 22.72 -11.03 -4.36
C VAL A 117 24.02 -11.60 -3.83
N GLN A 118 24.83 -10.74 -3.22
CA GLN A 118 25.98 -11.16 -2.44
C GLN A 118 25.56 -11.24 -0.97
N LEU A 119 25.35 -12.46 -0.48
CA LEU A 119 24.99 -12.70 0.92
C LEU A 119 26.13 -12.30 1.83
N GLY A 120 25.82 -11.49 2.87
CA GLY A 120 26.67 -11.28 4.02
C GLY A 120 26.34 -12.26 5.15
N GLN A 121 26.55 -11.84 6.38
CA GLN A 121 26.15 -12.63 7.55
C GLN A 121 24.63 -12.54 7.72
N TYR A 122 23.95 -13.68 7.68
CA TYR A 122 22.51 -13.82 7.94
C TYR A 122 22.18 -14.85 9.03
N LYS A 123 23.19 -15.64 9.48
CA LYS A 123 23.09 -16.54 10.64
C LYS A 123 23.85 -15.97 11.83
N GLY A 124 23.35 -16.21 13.02
CA GLY A 124 23.99 -15.74 14.25
C GLY A 124 24.02 -14.21 14.35
N LEU A 125 22.99 -13.54 13.87
CA LEU A 125 22.85 -12.09 14.00
C LEU A 125 22.64 -11.72 15.46
N GLU A 126 23.41 -10.75 15.95
CA GLU A 126 23.28 -10.22 17.30
C GLU A 126 22.34 -9.01 17.28
N VAL A 127 21.08 -9.23 17.61
CA VAL A 127 20.04 -8.19 17.65
C VAL A 127 19.36 -8.22 19.01
N PRO A 128 19.22 -7.08 19.70
CA PRO A 128 18.56 -7.05 21.00
C PRO A 128 17.07 -7.41 20.85
N GLN A 129 16.61 -8.36 21.66
CA GLN A 129 15.21 -8.67 21.80
C GLN A 129 14.59 -7.75 22.86
N ASN A 130 13.37 -7.28 22.64
CA ASN A 130 12.64 -6.56 23.68
C ASN A 130 12.03 -7.59 24.65
N HIS A 131 12.41 -7.51 25.93
CA HIS A 131 11.91 -8.37 26.99
C HIS A 131 10.99 -7.61 27.96
N GLU A 132 10.41 -6.49 27.52
CA GLU A 132 9.42 -5.80 28.33
C GLU A 132 8.27 -6.73 28.67
N ALA A 133 7.89 -6.75 29.93
CA ALA A 133 6.71 -7.49 30.38
C ALA A 133 5.45 -6.78 29.94
N PHE A 134 4.38 -7.55 29.73
CA PHE A 134 3.06 -6.98 29.46
C PHE A 134 2.63 -6.09 30.64
N ASP A 135 2.13 -4.89 30.34
CA ASP A 135 1.67 -3.93 31.32
C ASP A 135 0.17 -4.19 31.64
N GLU A 136 -0.08 -4.69 32.84
CA GLU A 136 -1.43 -4.97 33.33
C GLU A 136 -2.33 -3.70 33.39
N SER A 137 -1.76 -2.50 33.43
CA SER A 137 -2.54 -1.26 33.41
C SER A 137 -3.33 -1.09 32.12
N LYS A 138 -2.86 -1.67 30.99
CA LYS A 138 -3.57 -1.67 29.71
C LYS A 138 -4.92 -2.40 29.78
N VAL A 139 -5.02 -3.42 30.63
CA VAL A 139 -6.29 -4.12 30.86
C VAL A 139 -7.27 -3.19 31.58
N ASP A 140 -6.81 -2.44 32.59
CA ASP A 140 -7.65 -1.47 33.27
C ASP A 140 -8.10 -0.33 32.36
N GLU A 141 -7.20 0.15 31.50
CA GLU A 141 -7.51 1.15 30.48
C GLU A 141 -8.56 0.65 29.50
N GLU A 142 -8.41 -0.58 29.00
CA GLU A 142 -9.39 -1.15 28.06
C GLU A 142 -10.74 -1.42 28.74
N MET A 143 -10.74 -1.90 29.97
CA MET A 143 -11.98 -2.03 30.73
C MET A 143 -12.67 -0.67 30.95
N HIS A 144 -11.91 0.39 31.17
CA HIS A 144 -12.44 1.74 31.24
C HIS A 144 -12.98 2.23 29.88
N ASN A 145 -12.30 1.93 28.78
CA ASN A 145 -12.79 2.22 27.44
C ASN A 145 -14.09 1.48 27.12
N VAL A 146 -14.21 0.24 27.59
CA VAL A 146 -15.45 -0.55 27.48
C VAL A 146 -16.59 0.16 28.24
N GLN A 147 -16.35 0.65 29.47
CA GLN A 147 -17.33 1.44 30.20
C GLN A 147 -17.75 2.69 29.42
N LYS A 148 -16.78 3.43 28.87
CA LYS A 148 -17.06 4.65 28.10
C LYS A 148 -17.90 4.37 26.86
N ARG A 149 -17.57 3.34 26.10
CA ARG A 149 -18.33 2.94 24.89
C ARG A 149 -19.77 2.52 25.20
N ASN A 150 -20.04 2.06 26.42
CA ASN A 150 -21.34 1.62 26.88
C ASN A 150 -21.99 2.64 27.85
N ALA A 151 -21.43 3.85 27.96
CA ALA A 151 -21.99 4.90 28.79
C ALA A 151 -23.38 5.36 28.30
N ARG A 152 -24.26 5.66 29.24
CA ARG A 152 -25.54 6.28 28.92
C ARG A 152 -25.37 7.81 29.00
N LEU A 153 -25.76 8.48 27.93
CA LEU A 153 -25.71 9.94 27.89
C LEU A 153 -26.98 10.50 28.55
N LEU A 154 -26.82 11.19 29.69
CA LEU A 154 -27.91 11.84 30.45
C LEU A 154 -27.89 13.35 30.20
N ASP A 155 -29.01 13.91 29.78
CA ASP A 155 -29.14 15.36 29.62
C ASP A 155 -28.99 16.05 30.97
N VAL A 156 -28.16 17.09 31.03
CA VAL A 156 -27.88 17.86 32.23
C VAL A 156 -28.05 19.36 31.96
N GLU A 157 -28.58 20.09 32.98
CA GLU A 157 -28.79 21.55 32.88
C GLU A 157 -27.63 22.37 33.51
N ARG A 158 -26.52 21.70 33.87
CA ARG A 158 -25.31 22.36 34.38
C ARG A 158 -24.39 22.85 33.26
N GLU A 159 -23.37 23.59 33.63
CA GLU A 159 -22.25 23.95 32.76
C GLU A 159 -21.51 22.68 32.29
N ALA A 160 -21.13 22.69 31.02
CA ALA A 160 -20.36 21.61 30.41
C ALA A 160 -18.96 21.48 31.04
N GLN A 161 -18.53 20.26 31.29
CA GLN A 161 -17.25 19.89 31.86
C GLN A 161 -16.46 18.99 30.89
N LEU A 162 -15.18 18.82 31.16
CA LEU A 162 -14.38 17.84 30.44
C LEU A 162 -14.96 16.43 30.62
N GLY A 163 -15.11 15.68 29.54
CA GLY A 163 -15.74 14.37 29.50
C GLY A 163 -17.24 14.40 29.22
N ASP A 164 -17.89 15.57 29.20
CA ASP A 164 -19.28 15.68 28.75
C ASP A 164 -19.38 15.62 27.22
N HIS A 165 -20.49 15.08 26.75
CA HIS A 165 -20.88 15.13 25.34
C HIS A 165 -21.77 16.38 25.13
N VAL A 166 -21.37 17.23 24.17
CA VAL A 166 -22.13 18.42 23.81
C VAL A 166 -22.63 18.32 22.39
N THR A 167 -23.89 18.59 22.14
CA THR A 167 -24.39 18.79 20.80
C THR A 167 -24.27 20.26 20.44
N ILE A 168 -23.49 20.58 19.42
CA ILE A 168 -23.16 21.96 19.03
C ILE A 168 -23.53 22.23 17.57
N ASP A 169 -23.89 23.49 17.30
CA ASP A 169 -23.78 24.07 15.96
C ASP A 169 -22.56 24.96 15.94
N PHE A 170 -21.79 24.90 14.87
CA PHE A 170 -20.66 25.80 14.71
C PHE A 170 -20.50 26.31 13.30
N ALA A 171 -20.00 27.54 13.16
CA ALA A 171 -19.65 28.15 11.88
C ALA A 171 -18.30 28.85 12.03
N GLY A 172 -17.31 28.41 11.24
CA GLY A 172 -15.93 28.89 11.24
C GLY A 172 -15.67 30.00 10.23
N PHE A 173 -14.95 31.02 10.64
CA PHE A 173 -14.59 32.19 9.85
C PHE A 173 -13.09 32.44 9.96
N ILE A 174 -12.44 32.77 8.83
CA ILE A 174 -11.08 33.27 8.76
C ILE A 174 -11.14 34.64 8.10
N ASP A 175 -10.56 35.67 8.70
CA ASP A 175 -10.61 37.05 8.23
C ASP A 175 -12.03 37.59 7.95
N GLY A 176 -13.03 37.00 8.63
CA GLY A 176 -14.45 37.36 8.50
C GLY A 176 -15.19 36.66 7.36
N GLU A 177 -14.54 35.79 6.60
CA GLU A 177 -15.14 34.95 5.56
C GLU A 177 -15.28 33.50 6.05
N GLN A 178 -16.44 32.89 5.79
CA GLN A 178 -16.70 31.50 6.14
C GLN A 178 -15.90 30.58 5.20
N PHE A 179 -15.25 29.55 5.77
CA PHE A 179 -14.47 28.59 5.01
C PHE A 179 -15.16 27.22 4.88
N ASP A 180 -14.85 26.51 3.80
CA ASP A 180 -15.42 25.20 3.53
C ASP A 180 -14.95 24.16 4.55
N GLY A 181 -15.89 23.34 5.06
CA GLY A 181 -15.63 22.34 6.11
C GLY A 181 -15.61 22.90 7.54
N GLY A 182 -15.75 24.22 7.72
CA GLY A 182 -15.81 24.86 9.04
C GLY A 182 -17.19 24.98 9.65
N THR A 183 -18.24 24.33 9.09
CA THR A 183 -19.61 24.46 9.56
C THR A 183 -20.27 23.12 9.73
N ALA A 184 -20.94 22.93 10.86
CA ALA A 184 -21.85 21.80 11.08
C ALA A 184 -23.01 22.20 12.00
N GLU A 185 -24.12 21.49 11.86
CA GLU A 185 -25.28 21.56 12.75
C GLU A 185 -25.47 20.20 13.44
N ASP A 186 -25.94 20.22 14.69
CA ASP A 186 -26.20 19.04 15.51
C ASP A 186 -24.96 18.10 15.63
N TYR A 187 -23.77 18.69 15.72
CA TYR A 187 -22.53 17.91 15.86
C TYR A 187 -22.34 17.46 17.30
N ASP A 188 -22.20 16.15 17.50
CA ASP A 188 -21.90 15.59 18.84
C ASP A 188 -20.38 15.58 19.07
N LEU A 189 -19.96 16.24 20.15
CA LEU A 189 -18.56 16.40 20.55
C LEU A 189 -18.37 15.99 22.01
N GLU A 190 -17.44 15.07 22.28
CA GLU A 190 -16.93 14.79 23.62
C GLU A 190 -15.86 15.82 23.98
N LEU A 191 -16.06 16.59 25.03
CA LEU A 191 -15.11 17.60 25.52
C LEU A 191 -13.89 16.94 26.18
N GLY A 192 -12.71 17.18 25.61
CA GLY A 192 -11.45 16.54 26.01
C GLY A 192 -11.02 15.38 25.13
N SER A 193 -11.77 15.08 24.07
CA SER A 193 -11.41 14.05 23.09
C SER A 193 -10.22 14.44 22.20
N ASN A 194 -9.89 15.73 22.14
CA ASN A 194 -8.93 16.33 21.22
C ASN A 194 -9.25 16.05 19.74
N THR A 195 -10.51 15.86 19.40
CA THR A 195 -10.99 15.65 18.03
C THR A 195 -10.95 16.96 17.23
N PHE A 196 -11.10 18.08 17.91
CA PHE A 196 -11.03 19.41 17.32
C PHE A 196 -9.63 20.03 17.43
N VAL A 197 -9.47 21.19 16.79
CA VAL A 197 -8.25 21.99 16.85
C VAL A 197 -7.94 22.35 18.32
N PRO A 198 -6.68 22.25 18.77
CA PRO A 198 -6.31 22.60 20.14
C PRO A 198 -6.84 23.96 20.56
N GLY A 199 -7.40 24.03 21.77
CA GLY A 199 -8.01 25.26 22.31
C GLY A 199 -9.48 25.46 21.97
N PHE A 200 -10.09 24.57 21.13
CA PHE A 200 -11.52 24.65 20.80
C PHE A 200 -12.39 24.09 21.93
N GLU A 201 -12.12 22.86 22.33
CA GLU A 201 -12.94 22.16 23.34
C GLU A 201 -12.84 22.81 24.70
N GLU A 202 -11.67 23.30 25.10
CA GLU A 202 -11.45 23.98 26.37
C GLU A 202 -12.26 25.29 26.49
N GLN A 203 -12.52 25.96 25.39
CA GLN A 203 -13.33 27.19 25.40
C GLN A 203 -14.82 26.89 25.46
N ILE A 204 -15.28 25.69 25.15
CA ILE A 204 -16.68 25.25 25.29
C ILE A 204 -16.98 24.85 26.74
N VAL A 205 -15.95 24.37 27.45
CA VAL A 205 -16.10 24.10 28.89
C VAL A 205 -16.66 25.32 29.61
N GLY A 206 -17.67 25.11 30.48
CA GLY A 206 -18.37 26.16 31.22
C GLY A 206 -19.56 26.80 30.47
N MET A 207 -19.86 26.34 29.24
CA MET A 207 -21.10 26.75 28.54
C MET A 207 -22.27 25.84 28.93
N LYS A 208 -23.48 26.37 28.81
CA LYS A 208 -24.74 25.66 29.02
C LYS A 208 -25.51 25.47 27.72
N ALA A 209 -26.49 24.59 27.75
CA ALA A 209 -27.44 24.49 26.65
C ALA A 209 -28.09 25.84 26.37
N GLY A 210 -28.08 26.29 25.14
CA GLY A 210 -28.57 27.60 24.67
C GLY A 210 -27.54 28.72 24.67
N ASP A 211 -26.31 28.50 25.19
CA ASP A 211 -25.26 29.51 25.14
C ASP A 211 -24.62 29.59 23.77
N GLU A 212 -24.25 30.83 23.41
CA GLU A 212 -23.48 31.12 22.16
C GLU A 212 -22.14 31.76 22.58
N ARG A 213 -21.06 31.35 21.88
CA ARG A 213 -19.72 31.89 22.09
C ARG A 213 -18.92 31.92 20.83
N ASP A 214 -18.12 32.97 20.66
CA ASP A 214 -17.08 33.02 19.65
C ASP A 214 -15.82 32.33 20.22
N VAL A 215 -15.45 31.19 19.62
CA VAL A 215 -14.28 30.37 19.99
C VAL A 215 -13.17 30.70 19.01
N VAL A 216 -12.06 31.25 19.52
CA VAL A 216 -10.91 31.63 18.69
C VAL A 216 -9.81 30.60 18.85
N VAL A 217 -9.38 30.02 17.75
CA VAL A 217 -8.29 29.00 17.70
C VAL A 217 -7.33 29.30 16.58
N THR A 218 -6.09 28.83 16.72
CA THR A 218 -5.09 28.89 15.66
C THR A 218 -4.84 27.48 15.14
N PHE A 219 -4.96 27.28 13.83
CA PHE A 219 -4.66 26.00 13.21
C PHE A 219 -3.17 25.66 13.36
N PRO A 220 -2.82 24.40 13.68
CA PRO A 220 -1.43 23.95 13.71
C PRO A 220 -0.71 24.15 12.36
N GLU A 221 0.62 24.29 12.38
CA GLU A 221 1.42 24.43 11.16
C GLU A 221 1.39 23.20 10.25
N ASN A 222 1.11 22.02 10.81
CA ASN A 222 0.99 20.76 10.09
C ASN A 222 -0.45 20.44 9.68
N TYR A 223 -1.30 21.45 9.54
CA TYR A 223 -2.68 21.32 9.04
C TYR A 223 -2.75 21.51 7.51
N VAL A 224 -3.95 21.41 6.93
CA VAL A 224 -4.15 21.64 5.48
C VAL A 224 -3.58 23.01 5.11
N GLU A 225 -2.77 23.08 4.05
CA GLU A 225 -1.99 24.28 3.63
C GLU A 225 -2.83 25.57 3.55
N ALA A 226 -4.10 25.43 3.14
CA ALA A 226 -5.03 26.56 3.07
C ALA A 226 -5.37 27.19 4.44
N LEU A 227 -5.25 26.42 5.55
CA LEU A 227 -5.67 26.78 6.91
C LEU A 227 -4.50 26.84 7.90
N ALA A 228 -3.37 26.18 7.61
CA ALA A 228 -2.20 26.09 8.49
C ALA A 228 -1.73 27.45 9.02
N GLY A 229 -1.55 27.53 10.35
CA GLY A 229 -1.07 28.72 11.04
C GLY A 229 -2.06 29.90 11.08
N LYS A 230 -3.27 29.79 10.52
CA LYS A 230 -4.25 30.87 10.50
C LYS A 230 -5.10 30.85 11.78
N GLU A 231 -5.47 32.05 12.24
CA GLU A 231 -6.44 32.22 13.30
C GLU A 231 -7.86 32.10 12.69
N ALA A 232 -8.68 31.30 13.32
CA ALA A 232 -10.08 31.11 12.96
C ALA A 232 -11.00 31.41 14.15
N THR A 233 -12.12 32.02 13.87
CA THR A 233 -13.18 32.29 14.86
C THR A 233 -14.38 31.42 14.52
N PHE A 234 -14.76 30.54 15.46
CA PHE A 234 -15.94 29.69 15.35
C PHE A 234 -17.07 30.28 16.20
N LYS A 235 -18.18 30.53 15.55
CA LYS A 235 -19.42 30.86 16.28
C LYS A 235 -20.06 29.55 16.70
N VAL A 236 -20.03 29.24 17.97
CA VAL A 236 -20.51 27.98 18.54
C VAL A 236 -21.75 28.23 19.36
N THR A 237 -22.79 27.42 19.10
CA THR A 237 -24.03 27.36 19.88
C THR A 237 -24.14 25.99 20.51
N VAL A 238 -24.23 25.89 21.81
CA VAL A 238 -24.43 24.61 22.52
C VAL A 238 -25.93 24.32 22.57
N LYS A 239 -26.39 23.21 21.99
CA LYS A 239 -27.80 22.78 21.99
C LYS A 239 -28.14 21.95 23.22
N SER A 240 -27.28 21.02 23.56
CA SER A 240 -27.46 20.16 24.73
C SER A 240 -26.12 19.83 25.38
N VAL A 241 -26.16 19.59 26.67
CA VAL A 241 -25.02 19.04 27.42
C VAL A 241 -25.46 17.72 28.01
N LYS A 242 -24.67 16.65 27.78
CA LYS A 242 -24.96 15.31 28.28
C LYS A 242 -23.77 14.79 29.06
N GLU A 243 -24.03 14.28 30.23
CA GLU A 243 -23.04 13.63 31.09
C GLU A 243 -23.03 12.11 30.79
N PRO A 244 -21.86 11.51 30.55
CA PRO A 244 -21.76 10.08 30.41
C PRO A 244 -21.89 9.38 31.77
N GLU A 245 -22.97 8.65 31.97
CA GLU A 245 -23.13 7.76 33.13
C GLU A 245 -22.46 6.42 32.80
N LEU A 246 -21.28 6.20 33.37
CA LEU A 246 -20.53 4.96 33.16
C LEU A 246 -21.24 3.79 33.84
N PRO A 247 -21.51 2.67 33.17
CA PRO A 247 -22.04 1.48 33.80
C PRO A 247 -21.04 0.92 34.82
N ALA A 248 -21.53 0.24 35.84
CA ALA A 248 -20.66 -0.47 36.77
C ALA A 248 -19.95 -1.62 36.04
N LEU A 249 -18.69 -1.91 36.42
CA LEU A 249 -17.98 -3.10 35.97
C LEU A 249 -18.47 -4.32 36.75
N ASP A 250 -19.61 -4.84 36.37
CA ASP A 250 -20.27 -5.98 37.01
C ASP A 250 -20.69 -7.05 36.02
N ASP A 251 -21.26 -8.14 36.54
CA ASP A 251 -21.66 -9.29 35.70
C ASP A 251 -22.86 -8.96 34.79
N GLU A 252 -23.61 -7.90 35.06
CA GLU A 252 -24.69 -7.43 34.21
C GLU A 252 -24.11 -6.77 32.95
N LEU A 253 -23.10 -5.91 33.11
CA LEU A 253 -22.39 -5.32 31.99
C LEU A 253 -21.73 -6.40 31.11
N ALA A 254 -21.06 -7.41 31.72
CA ALA A 254 -20.42 -8.47 30.97
C ALA A 254 -21.40 -9.21 30.06
N LYS A 255 -22.60 -9.54 30.56
CA LYS A 255 -23.67 -10.21 29.79
C LYS A 255 -24.26 -9.33 28.67
N ASP A 256 -24.29 -8.03 28.89
CA ASP A 256 -24.86 -7.09 27.92
C ASP A 256 -23.94 -6.88 26.70
N ILE A 257 -22.62 -6.95 26.92
CA ILE A 257 -21.62 -6.63 25.89
C ILE A 257 -20.88 -7.82 25.30
N SER A 258 -21.05 -9.00 25.88
CA SER A 258 -20.29 -10.21 25.49
C SER A 258 -21.05 -11.50 25.79
N ASP A 259 -20.46 -12.64 25.42
CA ASP A 259 -20.98 -13.98 25.72
C ASP A 259 -20.54 -14.51 27.11
N TYR A 260 -19.85 -13.68 27.93
CA TYR A 260 -19.35 -14.08 29.24
C TYR A 260 -20.40 -13.87 30.33
N GLU A 261 -20.42 -14.77 31.32
CA GLU A 261 -21.37 -14.74 32.44
C GLU A 261 -20.94 -13.76 33.57
N THR A 262 -19.63 -13.49 33.69
CA THR A 262 -19.06 -12.66 34.74
C THR A 262 -18.07 -11.65 34.19
N ILE A 263 -17.95 -10.50 34.90
CA ILE A 263 -16.98 -9.45 34.54
C ILE A 263 -15.53 -9.93 34.70
N ALA A 264 -15.29 -10.89 35.60
CA ALA A 264 -13.96 -11.47 35.79
C ALA A 264 -13.55 -12.30 34.57
N GLU A 265 -14.45 -13.15 34.02
CA GLU A 265 -14.18 -13.92 32.79
C GLU A 265 -13.96 -13.00 31.60
N TYR A 266 -14.74 -11.95 31.44
CA TYR A 266 -14.56 -10.96 30.39
C TYR A 266 -13.21 -10.24 30.51
N ARG A 267 -12.82 -9.81 31.72
CA ARG A 267 -11.53 -9.18 31.98
C ARG A 267 -10.36 -10.13 31.68
N ASP A 268 -10.47 -11.41 32.06
CA ASP A 268 -9.44 -12.40 31.76
C ASP A 268 -9.29 -12.58 30.24
N HIS A 269 -10.39 -12.59 29.50
CA HIS A 269 -10.36 -12.64 28.04
C HIS A 269 -9.68 -11.40 27.43
N VAL A 270 -10.07 -10.19 27.84
CA VAL A 270 -9.45 -8.94 27.40
C VAL A 270 -7.94 -8.95 27.68
N ARG A 271 -7.56 -9.47 28.86
CA ARG A 271 -6.15 -9.63 29.22
C ARG A 271 -5.42 -10.59 28.27
N GLU A 272 -5.99 -11.78 28.02
CA GLU A 272 -5.41 -12.77 27.10
C GLU A 272 -5.24 -12.20 25.69
N ASP A 273 -6.22 -11.46 25.18
CA ASP A 273 -6.18 -10.84 23.85
C ASP A 273 -5.09 -9.76 23.79
N LEU A 274 -5.03 -8.86 24.77
CA LEU A 274 -4.03 -7.79 24.83
C LEU A 274 -2.60 -8.34 25.03
N GLU A 275 -2.43 -9.39 25.84
CA GLU A 275 -1.14 -10.05 26.06
C GLU A 275 -0.66 -10.77 24.79
N LYS A 276 -1.59 -11.40 24.08
CA LYS A 276 -1.32 -12.04 22.79
C LYS A 276 -0.93 -11.02 21.74
N GLU A 277 -1.69 -9.93 21.59
CA GLU A 277 -1.38 -8.84 20.66
C GLU A 277 -0.01 -8.22 20.97
N PHE A 278 0.28 -7.97 22.25
CA PHE A 278 1.57 -7.45 22.68
C PHE A 278 2.73 -8.40 22.34
N THR A 279 2.54 -9.70 22.56
CA THR A 279 3.55 -10.70 22.23
C THR A 279 3.77 -10.79 20.72
N GLU A 280 2.71 -10.83 19.93
CA GLU A 280 2.77 -10.83 18.46
C GLU A 280 3.47 -9.57 17.93
N GLN A 281 3.19 -8.40 18.52
CA GLN A 281 3.87 -7.15 18.17
C GLN A 281 5.37 -7.19 18.50
N GLN A 282 5.75 -7.65 19.69
CA GLN A 282 7.18 -7.81 20.05
C GLN A 282 7.91 -8.77 19.10
N GLU A 283 7.28 -9.89 18.77
CA GLU A 283 7.85 -10.84 17.82
C GLU A 283 8.01 -10.27 16.42
N SER A 284 7.01 -9.52 15.95
CA SER A 284 7.03 -8.82 14.65
C SER A 284 8.12 -7.78 14.60
N ASP A 285 8.27 -6.96 15.66
CA ASP A 285 9.29 -5.94 15.76
C ASP A 285 10.70 -6.55 15.79
N TYR A 286 10.86 -7.68 16.49
CA TYR A 286 12.13 -8.41 16.51
C TYR A 286 12.47 -9.01 15.16
N ALA A 287 11.49 -9.65 14.49
CA ALA A 287 11.67 -10.19 13.15
C ALA A 287 12.05 -9.09 12.13
N THR A 288 11.44 -7.92 12.24
CA THR A 288 11.75 -6.76 11.38
C THR A 288 13.17 -6.27 11.60
N ARG A 289 13.64 -6.19 12.86
CA ARG A 289 15.02 -5.79 13.18
C ARG A 289 16.03 -6.82 12.71
N LEU A 290 15.75 -8.11 12.86
CA LEU A 290 16.58 -9.20 12.34
C LEU A 290 16.70 -9.12 10.82
N MET A 291 15.57 -8.95 10.15
CA MET A 291 15.54 -8.84 8.69
C MET A 291 16.33 -7.63 8.21
N LYS A 292 16.18 -6.48 8.89
CA LYS A 292 16.95 -5.28 8.59
C LYS A 292 18.45 -5.51 8.77
N ALA A 293 18.87 -6.14 9.86
CA ALA A 293 20.29 -6.47 10.08
C ALA A 293 20.84 -7.42 9.01
N ALA A 294 20.04 -8.39 8.56
CA ALA A 294 20.45 -9.30 7.49
C ALA A 294 20.55 -8.58 6.13
N VAL A 295 19.61 -7.68 5.84
CA VAL A 295 19.61 -6.83 4.62
C VAL A 295 20.81 -5.88 4.63
N ASP A 296 21.11 -5.24 5.75
CA ASP A 296 22.26 -4.32 5.88
C ASP A 296 23.63 -5.02 5.64
N ASN A 297 23.69 -6.33 5.87
CA ASN A 297 24.88 -7.14 5.62
C ASN A 297 25.03 -7.63 4.18
N MET A 298 23.99 -7.58 3.36
CA MET A 298 24.08 -8.02 1.97
C MET A 298 24.43 -6.86 1.02
N THR A 299 24.88 -7.23 -0.18
CA THR A 299 25.07 -6.27 -1.27
C THR A 299 24.24 -6.70 -2.47
N VAL A 300 23.41 -5.80 -2.95
CA VAL A 300 22.57 -6.00 -4.15
C VAL A 300 22.34 -4.66 -4.85
N GLU A 301 22.36 -4.68 -6.17
CA GLU A 301 21.99 -3.54 -7.01
C GLU A 301 20.61 -3.83 -7.64
N ILE A 302 19.56 -3.14 -7.17
CA ILE A 302 18.19 -3.35 -7.66
C ILE A 302 17.96 -2.45 -8.87
N PRO A 303 17.54 -3.01 -10.02
CA PRO A 303 17.26 -2.21 -11.21
C PRO A 303 15.99 -1.36 -11.02
N GLU A 304 16.01 -0.14 -11.57
CA GLU A 304 14.91 0.82 -11.43
C GLU A 304 13.52 0.27 -11.84
N PRO A 305 13.37 -0.47 -12.95
CA PRO A 305 12.07 -1.04 -13.31
C PRO A 305 11.46 -1.94 -12.23
N MET A 306 12.29 -2.68 -11.47
CA MET A 306 11.82 -3.52 -10.38
C MET A 306 11.28 -2.71 -9.21
N ILE A 307 11.90 -1.56 -8.92
CA ILE A 307 11.42 -0.64 -7.88
C ILE A 307 10.08 -0.01 -8.29
N LEU A 308 9.97 0.42 -9.55
CA LEU A 308 8.73 1.00 -10.07
C LEU A 308 7.56 0.00 -10.04
N ASP A 309 7.82 -1.25 -10.42
CA ASP A 309 6.80 -2.32 -10.34
C ASP A 309 6.34 -2.55 -8.89
N LYS A 310 7.26 -2.48 -7.92
CA LYS A 310 6.92 -2.64 -6.50
C LYS A 310 6.08 -1.47 -5.98
N LEU A 311 6.41 -0.25 -6.38
CA LEU A 311 5.59 0.93 -6.07
C LEU A 311 4.18 0.81 -6.66
N ASP A 312 4.06 0.29 -7.88
CA ASP A 312 2.77 0.03 -8.51
C ASP A 312 1.97 -1.05 -7.78
N GLU A 313 2.65 -2.09 -7.30
CA GLU A 313 2.04 -3.13 -6.47
C GLU A 313 1.52 -2.56 -5.15
N GLN A 314 2.32 -1.76 -4.44
CA GLN A 314 1.92 -1.11 -3.19
C GLN A 314 0.70 -0.20 -3.39
N LEU A 315 0.66 0.57 -4.47
CA LEU A 315 -0.49 1.42 -4.79
C LEU A 315 -1.75 0.58 -5.10
N ARG A 316 -1.62 -0.51 -5.88
CA ARG A 316 -2.75 -1.43 -6.14
C ARG A 316 -3.29 -2.06 -4.85
N ASN A 317 -2.40 -2.46 -3.94
CA ASN A 317 -2.78 -3.03 -2.65
C ASN A 317 -3.53 -1.99 -1.80
N TYR A 318 -3.05 -0.74 -1.77
CA TYR A 318 -3.73 0.36 -1.10
C TYR A 318 -5.15 0.58 -1.66
N ILE A 319 -5.29 0.67 -2.98
CA ILE A 319 -6.58 0.82 -3.68
C ILE A 319 -7.54 -0.30 -3.27
N SER A 320 -7.06 -1.54 -3.29
CA SER A 320 -7.85 -2.72 -2.93
C SER A 320 -8.30 -2.70 -1.46
N THR A 321 -7.38 -2.37 -0.54
CA THR A 321 -7.65 -2.34 0.90
C THR A 321 -8.63 -1.24 1.28
N MET A 322 -8.52 -0.08 0.65
CA MET A 322 -9.42 1.06 0.89
C MET A 322 -10.75 0.97 0.14
N GLY A 323 -10.96 -0.06 -0.68
CA GLY A 323 -12.19 -0.22 -1.47
C GLY A 323 -12.40 0.89 -2.50
N ILE A 324 -11.31 1.51 -2.96
CA ILE A 324 -11.34 2.58 -3.97
C ILE A 324 -11.74 1.96 -5.32
N SER A 325 -12.59 2.66 -6.07
CA SER A 325 -13.04 2.18 -7.37
C SER A 325 -11.87 1.93 -8.32
N PRO A 326 -11.79 0.74 -8.95
CA PRO A 326 -10.73 0.41 -9.90
C PRO A 326 -10.82 1.20 -11.22
N GLU A 327 -11.91 1.96 -11.43
CA GLU A 327 -12.10 2.81 -12.61
C GLU A 327 -11.33 4.14 -12.53
N LEU A 328 -10.85 4.50 -11.33
CA LEU A 328 -10.06 5.71 -11.15
C LEU A 328 -8.67 5.56 -11.75
N THR A 329 -8.22 6.62 -12.41
CA THR A 329 -6.84 6.66 -12.90
C THR A 329 -5.86 6.78 -11.73
N ARG A 330 -4.60 6.37 -11.95
CA ARG A 330 -3.51 6.52 -10.97
C ARG A 330 -3.43 7.96 -10.41
N GLU A 331 -3.50 8.95 -11.30
CA GLU A 331 -3.45 10.37 -10.91
C GLU A 331 -4.62 10.77 -10.00
N GLN A 332 -5.84 10.25 -10.29
CA GLN A 332 -7.01 10.53 -9.46
C GLN A 332 -6.91 9.90 -8.08
N VAL A 333 -6.36 8.69 -7.99
CA VAL A 333 -6.11 8.03 -6.71
C VAL A 333 -5.10 8.83 -5.88
N LEU A 334 -3.96 9.18 -6.45
CA LEU A 334 -2.93 9.97 -5.76
C LEU A 334 -3.46 11.34 -5.33
N ALA A 335 -4.23 12.01 -6.19
CA ALA A 335 -4.88 13.28 -5.84
C ALA A 335 -5.87 13.14 -4.67
N SER A 336 -6.59 12.02 -4.57
CA SER A 336 -7.46 11.74 -3.40
C SER A 336 -6.70 11.55 -2.10
N MET A 337 -5.42 11.14 -2.18
CA MET A 337 -4.49 11.06 -1.04
C MET A 337 -3.78 12.40 -0.76
N GLY A 338 -4.02 13.44 -1.57
CA GLY A 338 -3.32 14.71 -1.49
C GLY A 338 -1.86 14.64 -1.96
N LEU A 339 -1.52 13.65 -2.78
CA LEU A 339 -0.16 13.40 -3.27
C LEU A 339 -0.07 13.57 -4.78
N ASP A 340 1.09 13.99 -5.26
CA ASP A 340 1.49 13.84 -6.65
C ASP A 340 2.40 12.61 -6.82
N GLU A 341 2.64 12.21 -8.06
CA GLU A 341 3.45 11.03 -8.41
C GLU A 341 4.86 11.08 -7.80
N LYS A 342 5.48 12.25 -7.82
CA LYS A 342 6.84 12.43 -7.31
C LYS A 342 6.89 12.27 -5.80
N THR A 343 5.98 12.93 -5.09
CA THR A 343 5.89 12.86 -3.63
C THR A 343 5.55 11.43 -3.19
N PHE A 344 4.62 10.75 -3.88
CA PHE A 344 4.32 9.35 -3.63
C PHE A 344 5.56 8.46 -3.75
N GLN A 345 6.32 8.60 -4.84
CA GLN A 345 7.55 7.84 -5.04
C GLN A 345 8.60 8.16 -3.98
N GLU A 346 8.80 9.43 -3.61
CA GLU A 346 9.76 9.83 -2.58
C GLU A 346 9.41 9.21 -1.21
N ILE A 347 8.13 9.17 -0.85
CA ILE A 347 7.66 8.61 0.44
C ILE A 347 7.72 7.08 0.45
N MET A 348 7.25 6.43 -0.61
CA MET A 348 7.07 4.96 -0.63
C MET A 348 8.33 4.20 -1.07
N ARG A 349 9.25 4.85 -1.79
CA ARG A 349 10.45 4.21 -2.32
C ARG A 349 11.34 3.54 -1.27
N PRO A 350 11.62 4.12 -0.09
CA PRO A 350 12.44 3.46 0.92
C PRO A 350 11.84 2.13 1.37
N GLN A 351 10.52 2.07 1.56
CA GLN A 351 9.81 0.85 1.92
C GLN A 351 9.84 -0.17 0.78
N ALA A 352 9.54 0.25 -0.45
CA ALA A 352 9.57 -0.62 -1.64
C ALA A 352 10.96 -1.24 -1.85
N VAL A 353 12.02 -0.46 -1.67
CA VAL A 353 13.41 -0.95 -1.76
C VAL A 353 13.70 -1.95 -0.66
N PHE A 354 13.29 -1.70 0.58
CA PHE A 354 13.50 -2.63 1.70
C PHE A 354 12.74 -3.94 1.51
N GLU A 355 11.50 -3.91 1.04
CA GLU A 355 10.73 -5.11 0.71
C GLU A 355 11.40 -5.93 -0.38
N LEU A 356 11.87 -5.29 -1.46
CA LEU A 356 12.61 -5.96 -2.53
C LEU A 356 13.94 -6.55 -2.05
N GLN A 357 14.67 -5.83 -1.19
CA GLN A 357 15.89 -6.32 -0.58
C GLN A 357 15.63 -7.55 0.27
N THR A 358 14.54 -7.54 1.04
CA THR A 358 14.12 -8.68 1.86
C THR A 358 13.77 -9.89 0.99
N ASP A 359 12.98 -9.70 -0.05
CA ASP A 359 12.62 -10.77 -0.98
C ASP A 359 13.86 -11.39 -1.64
N LEU A 360 14.76 -10.56 -2.14
CA LEU A 360 16.01 -10.98 -2.78
C LEU A 360 16.96 -11.69 -1.82
N LEU A 361 17.06 -11.21 -0.57
CA LEU A 361 17.82 -11.86 0.49
C LEU A 361 17.29 -13.27 0.76
N LEU A 362 15.98 -13.40 0.95
CA LEU A 362 15.34 -14.69 1.24
C LEU A 362 15.49 -15.66 0.06
N ASP A 363 15.31 -15.19 -1.18
CA ASP A 363 15.56 -16.01 -2.37
C ASP A 363 16.98 -16.50 -2.48
N ALA A 364 17.95 -15.63 -2.14
CA ALA A 364 19.36 -16.01 -2.12
C ALA A 364 19.67 -17.03 -1.02
N ILE A 365 19.07 -16.89 0.18
CA ILE A 365 19.19 -17.86 1.27
C ILE A 365 18.56 -19.20 0.89
N VAL A 366 17.35 -19.19 0.29
CA VAL A 366 16.69 -20.41 -0.21
C VAL A 366 17.61 -21.19 -1.15
N LYS A 367 18.30 -20.50 -2.05
CA LYS A 367 19.28 -21.11 -2.98
C LYS A 367 20.53 -21.61 -2.26
N ALA A 368 21.10 -20.79 -1.35
CA ALA A 368 22.35 -21.12 -0.64
C ALA A 368 22.18 -22.31 0.31
N GLU A 369 21.04 -22.41 1.00
CA GLU A 369 20.74 -23.47 1.97
C GLU A 369 19.99 -24.65 1.35
N ASN A 370 19.67 -24.60 0.04
CA ASN A 370 18.86 -25.61 -0.66
C ASN A 370 17.56 -25.92 0.08
N ILE A 371 16.81 -24.87 0.47
CA ILE A 371 15.58 -25.01 1.23
C ILE A 371 14.49 -25.62 0.33
N GLU A 372 14.00 -26.79 0.75
CA GLU A 372 12.89 -27.48 0.11
C GLU A 372 11.71 -27.60 1.07
N LEU A 373 10.54 -27.84 0.51
CA LEU A 373 9.32 -28.10 1.27
C LEU A 373 9.27 -29.59 1.63
N ASP A 374 8.78 -29.91 2.82
CA ASP A 374 8.53 -31.28 3.22
C ASP A 374 7.26 -31.83 2.54
N GLU A 375 7.18 -33.17 2.48
CA GLU A 375 6.05 -33.84 1.83
C GLU A 375 4.75 -33.51 2.60
N GLY A 376 3.76 -32.93 1.91
CA GLY A 376 2.45 -32.56 2.46
C GLY A 376 2.31 -31.12 2.94
N GLU A 377 3.39 -30.36 3.15
CA GLU A 377 3.31 -28.95 3.61
C GLU A 377 2.50 -28.06 2.67
N LEU A 378 2.64 -28.29 1.36
CA LEU A 378 1.89 -27.53 0.37
C LEU A 378 0.39 -27.78 0.45
N ASP A 379 -0.01 -29.05 0.64
CA ASP A 379 -1.42 -29.42 0.79
C ASP A 379 -2.00 -28.92 2.12
N GLU A 380 -1.21 -28.92 3.20
CA GLU A 380 -1.61 -28.28 4.48
C GLU A 380 -1.83 -26.78 4.32
N THR A 381 -0.97 -26.11 3.56
CA THR A 381 -1.11 -24.67 3.29
C THR A 381 -2.37 -24.40 2.49
N TYR A 382 -2.67 -25.19 1.46
CA TYR A 382 -3.91 -25.05 0.72
C TYR A 382 -5.16 -25.31 1.60
N ASN A 383 -5.09 -26.27 2.50
CA ASN A 383 -6.20 -26.55 3.43
C ASN A 383 -6.43 -25.38 4.40
N LYS A 384 -5.37 -24.79 4.96
CA LYS A 384 -5.47 -23.58 5.81
C LYS A 384 -6.08 -22.40 5.05
N MET A 385 -5.62 -22.14 3.82
CA MET A 385 -6.21 -21.11 2.97
C MET A 385 -7.69 -21.40 2.67
N ALA A 386 -8.05 -22.66 2.44
CA ALA A 386 -9.44 -23.07 2.19
C ALA A 386 -10.35 -22.79 3.40
N GLU A 387 -9.87 -23.04 4.62
CA GLU A 387 -10.57 -22.74 5.87
C GLU A 387 -10.71 -21.22 6.08
N GLU A 388 -9.62 -20.46 5.89
CA GLU A 388 -9.57 -19.01 6.09
C GLU A 388 -10.50 -18.25 5.12
N TYR A 389 -10.41 -18.59 3.83
CA TYR A 389 -11.24 -17.94 2.79
C TYR A 389 -12.62 -18.58 2.61
N LYS A 390 -12.93 -19.64 3.37
CA LYS A 390 -14.18 -20.44 3.25
C LYS A 390 -14.45 -20.88 1.81
N MET A 391 -13.40 -21.32 1.13
CA MET A 391 -13.41 -21.77 -0.27
C MET A 391 -12.94 -23.21 -0.39
N GLU A 392 -13.32 -23.89 -1.48
CA GLU A 392 -12.78 -25.22 -1.80
C GLU A 392 -11.34 -25.12 -2.29
N VAL A 393 -10.47 -26.07 -1.89
CA VAL A 393 -9.05 -26.13 -2.26
C VAL A 393 -8.84 -26.05 -3.78
N ASP A 394 -9.68 -26.75 -4.56
CA ASP A 394 -9.59 -26.73 -6.01
C ASP A 394 -9.83 -25.35 -6.62
N LYS A 395 -10.63 -24.52 -5.99
CA LYS A 395 -10.81 -23.12 -6.42
C LYS A 395 -9.59 -22.28 -6.11
N ILE A 396 -9.00 -22.43 -4.93
CA ILE A 396 -7.77 -21.70 -4.57
C ILE A 396 -6.65 -22.03 -5.56
N LYS A 397 -6.47 -23.33 -5.89
CA LYS A 397 -5.49 -23.77 -6.92
C LYS A 397 -5.71 -23.18 -8.32
N GLN A 398 -6.92 -22.68 -8.63
CA GLN A 398 -7.21 -21.99 -9.89
C GLN A 398 -6.86 -20.51 -9.87
N TYR A 399 -6.93 -19.86 -8.70
CA TYR A 399 -6.68 -18.42 -8.55
C TYR A 399 -5.23 -18.09 -8.22
N VAL A 400 -4.52 -18.98 -7.54
CA VAL A 400 -3.14 -18.75 -7.11
C VAL A 400 -2.20 -19.75 -7.76
N ASP A 401 -1.16 -19.27 -8.44
CA ASP A 401 -0.15 -20.13 -9.02
C ASP A 401 0.63 -20.86 -7.90
N GLU A 402 0.70 -22.18 -8.00
CA GLU A 402 1.43 -23.03 -7.06
C GLU A 402 2.87 -22.56 -6.85
N LYS A 403 3.53 -22.07 -7.89
CA LYS A 403 4.91 -21.56 -7.81
C LYS A 403 5.05 -20.39 -6.84
N ILE A 404 4.04 -19.52 -6.78
CA ILE A 404 4.02 -18.36 -5.87
C ILE A 404 3.92 -18.86 -4.43
N ILE A 405 3.02 -19.79 -4.15
CA ILE A 405 2.86 -20.36 -2.80
C ILE A 405 4.14 -21.09 -2.37
N VAL A 406 4.70 -21.92 -3.24
CA VAL A 406 5.95 -22.64 -2.96
C VAL A 406 7.10 -21.68 -2.67
N LEU A 407 7.21 -20.59 -3.43
CA LEU A 407 8.23 -19.57 -3.20
C LEU A 407 8.04 -18.86 -1.85
N ASP A 408 6.81 -18.43 -1.54
CA ASP A 408 6.48 -17.80 -0.26
C ASP A 408 6.78 -18.73 0.92
N MET A 409 6.39 -20.01 0.84
CA MET A 409 6.69 -21.00 1.87
C MET A 409 8.21 -21.19 2.07
N LYS A 410 8.98 -21.25 1.00
CA LYS A 410 10.46 -21.34 1.07
C LYS A 410 11.07 -20.08 1.69
N ARG A 411 10.58 -18.90 1.34
CA ARG A 411 11.00 -17.63 1.95
C ARG A 411 10.69 -17.59 3.44
N ARG A 412 9.50 -18.06 3.87
CA ARG A 412 9.17 -18.18 5.30
C ARG A 412 10.13 -19.11 6.04
N LYS A 413 10.50 -20.26 5.47
CA LYS A 413 11.53 -21.13 6.05
C LYS A 413 12.91 -20.47 6.13
N ALA A 414 13.27 -19.65 5.14
CA ALA A 414 14.52 -18.88 5.16
C ALA A 414 14.50 -17.79 6.25
N ALA A 415 13.38 -17.08 6.42
CA ALA A 415 13.20 -16.11 7.49
C ALA A 415 13.23 -16.78 8.86
N GLN A 416 12.62 -17.95 9.01
CA GLN A 416 12.67 -18.74 10.23
C GLN A 416 14.11 -19.18 10.56
N LEU A 417 14.90 -19.58 9.56
CA LEU A 417 16.32 -19.92 9.74
C LEU A 417 17.13 -18.74 10.29
N ILE A 418 16.90 -17.51 9.81
CA ILE A 418 17.52 -16.29 10.35
C ILE A 418 17.15 -16.14 11.83
N ARG A 419 15.85 -16.26 12.15
CA ARG A 419 15.34 -16.14 13.52
C ARG A 419 15.92 -17.21 14.47
N ASP A 420 15.90 -18.46 14.06
CA ASP A 420 16.35 -19.58 14.88
C ASP A 420 17.85 -19.57 15.17
N THR A 421 18.63 -18.95 14.31
CA THR A 421 20.08 -18.80 14.48
C THR A 421 20.48 -17.49 15.14
N ALA A 422 19.55 -16.55 15.34
CA ALA A 422 19.84 -15.26 15.95
C ALA A 422 20.26 -15.39 17.41
N VAL A 423 21.09 -14.48 17.85
CA VAL A 423 21.58 -14.39 19.23
C VAL A 423 20.99 -13.13 19.85
N ASP A 424 20.28 -13.30 20.96
CA ASP A 424 19.81 -12.17 21.72
C ASP A 424 21.01 -11.44 22.35
N LYS A 425 21.13 -10.16 22.03
CA LYS A 425 22.14 -9.29 22.63
C LYS A 425 21.43 -8.40 23.63
N GLU A 426 21.78 -8.51 24.92
CA GLU A 426 21.27 -7.55 25.90
C GLU A 426 21.46 -6.12 25.38
N PRO A 427 20.43 -5.27 25.43
CA PRO A 427 20.55 -3.89 24.97
C PRO A 427 21.67 -3.20 25.74
N GLU A 428 22.63 -2.62 25.03
CA GLU A 428 23.63 -1.75 25.64
C GLU A 428 22.89 -0.67 26.42
N ALA A 429 23.13 -0.63 27.74
CA ALA A 429 22.54 0.39 28.59
C ALA A 429 22.85 1.77 27.98
N LYS A 430 21.81 2.52 27.58
CA LYS A 430 22.01 3.91 27.18
C LYS A 430 22.67 4.58 28.35
N GLU A 431 23.95 4.95 28.20
CA GLU A 431 24.58 5.96 29.10
C GLU A 431 23.65 7.18 28.98
N GLU A 432 22.90 7.44 30.04
CA GLU A 432 22.21 8.71 30.23
C GLU A 432 23.28 9.79 30.08
N ALA A 433 23.26 10.48 28.95
CA ALA A 433 24.01 11.71 28.79
C ALA A 433 23.46 12.69 29.84
N ALA A 434 24.11 12.69 31.00
CA ALA A 434 24.01 13.77 31.95
C ALA A 434 24.70 15.00 31.32
N GLU A 435 23.90 15.97 30.84
CA GLU A 435 24.25 17.40 30.91
C GLU A 435 22.97 18.24 30.78
#